data_ccb87cd43ed5938e51c99bd6b6609623
#
_entry.id   ccb87cd43ed5938e51c99bd6b6609623
#
_cell.length_a   1.000
_cell.length_b   1.000
_cell.length_c   1.000
_cell.angle_alpha   90.00
_cell.angle_beta   90.00
_cell.angle_gamma   90.00
#
_symmetry.space_group_name_H-M   'P 1'
#
loop_
_entity.id
_entity.type
_entity.pdbx_description
1 polymer ?
#
loop_
_entity_poly.entity_id
_entity_poly.type
_entity_poly.pdbx_seq_one_letter_code
_entity_poly.pdbx_strand_id
1 'polypeptide(L)'
;MEKQHNRGQDGAGFASIKLDVEPGERYISRVRSNDSQPIQDVFTQINDRINEEMAAHPEYADDVALQKKKIPYLGELFLGHVRYGTFGKNSIESVHPFLRQNNWMHRNLILAGNFNMTNVQELFQSLIELGQHPKEMADTVTVMEKIGHFLDDAVTDLYQDCKNEGLNKRDASAVIAE
;
A
#
# COMPACT_ATOMS: atom_id res chain seq x y z
N MET A 1 4.29 -8.17 14.63
CA MET A 1 3.35 -7.21 15.25
C MET A 1 3.09 -7.55 16.71
N GLU A 2 2.70 -8.76 17.06
CA GLU A 2 2.34 -9.16 18.43
C GLU A 2 3.41 -8.84 19.47
N LYS A 3 4.69 -9.11 19.20
CA LYS A 3 5.82 -8.74 20.09
C LYS A 3 6.03 -7.24 20.25
N GLN A 4 5.40 -6.42 19.43
CA GLN A 4 5.49 -4.96 19.44
C GLN A 4 4.22 -4.30 20.02
N HIS A 5 3.23 -5.06 20.48
CA HIS A 5 1.94 -4.54 20.91
C HIS A 5 2.06 -3.48 22.02
N ASN A 6 3.03 -3.60 22.91
CA ASN A 6 3.29 -2.61 23.97
C ASN A 6 3.78 -1.25 23.44
N ARG A 7 4.17 -1.17 22.16
CA ARG A 7 4.68 0.05 21.51
C ARG A 7 3.67 0.69 20.56
N GLY A 8 2.47 0.12 20.41
CA GLY A 8 1.45 0.65 19.53
C GLY A 8 0.09 0.03 19.84
N GLN A 9 -0.67 0.69 20.72
CA GLN A 9 -1.99 0.23 21.16
C GLN A 9 -3.13 1.01 20.51
N ASP A 10 -2.83 2.11 19.81
CA ASP A 10 -3.83 3.03 19.28
C ASP A 10 -4.22 2.76 17.82
N GLY A 11 -3.65 1.71 17.26
CA GLY A 11 -3.98 1.25 15.92
C GLY A 11 -2.99 0.24 15.38
N ALA A 12 -3.45 -0.56 14.46
CA ALA A 12 -2.64 -1.52 13.73
C ALA A 12 -3.07 -1.59 12.27
N GLY A 13 -2.15 -1.96 11.41
CA GLY A 13 -2.48 -2.22 10.03
C GLY A 13 -1.50 -3.18 9.39
N PHE A 14 -1.97 -3.78 8.33
CA PHE A 14 -1.26 -4.81 7.61
C PHE A 14 -1.52 -4.67 6.11
N ALA A 15 -0.50 -4.86 5.32
CA ALA A 15 -0.61 -4.99 3.87
C ALA A 15 0.14 -6.23 3.41
N SER A 16 -0.41 -6.89 2.41
CA SER A 16 0.18 -8.01 1.70
C SER A 16 0.26 -7.67 0.22
N ILE A 17 1.38 -8.00 -0.40
CA ILE A 17 1.64 -7.77 -1.82
C ILE A 17 1.96 -9.12 -2.45
N LYS A 18 1.28 -9.43 -3.54
CA LYS A 18 1.55 -10.59 -4.39
C LYS A 18 2.52 -10.17 -5.49
N LEU A 19 3.50 -11.02 -5.75
CA LEU A 19 4.41 -10.88 -6.89
C LEU A 19 3.92 -11.75 -8.05
N ASP A 20 4.33 -11.42 -9.27
CA ASP A 20 4.03 -12.16 -10.50
C ASP A 20 2.52 -12.40 -10.72
N VAL A 21 1.76 -11.31 -10.67
CA VAL A 21 0.30 -11.34 -10.81
C VAL A 21 -0.12 -10.93 -12.21
N GLU A 22 -1.04 -11.69 -12.77
CA GLU A 22 -1.62 -11.39 -14.09
C GLU A 22 -2.44 -10.09 -14.06
N PRO A 23 -2.50 -9.36 -15.18
CA PRO A 23 -3.36 -8.17 -15.29
C PRO A 23 -4.83 -8.50 -14.94
N GLY A 24 -5.44 -7.65 -14.11
CA GLY A 24 -6.81 -7.82 -13.64
C GLY A 24 -6.94 -8.58 -12.32
N GLU A 25 -5.87 -9.17 -11.82
CA GLU A 25 -5.86 -9.81 -10.50
C GLU A 25 -5.48 -8.81 -9.40
N ARG A 26 -6.03 -9.03 -8.21
CA ARG A 26 -5.69 -8.20 -7.04
C ARG A 26 -4.33 -8.62 -6.47
N TYR A 27 -3.38 -7.70 -6.44
CA TYR A 27 -2.05 -7.97 -5.91
C TYR A 27 -1.74 -7.22 -4.60
N ILE A 28 -2.51 -6.20 -4.24
CA ILE A 28 -2.39 -5.48 -2.96
C ILE A 28 -3.64 -5.72 -2.13
N SER A 29 -3.46 -6.20 -0.91
CA SER A 29 -4.49 -6.29 0.11
C SER A 29 -4.06 -5.51 1.34
N ARG A 30 -4.94 -4.65 1.87
CA ARG A 30 -4.64 -3.82 3.05
C ARG A 30 -5.81 -3.84 4.01
N VAL A 31 -5.50 -3.94 5.30
CA VAL A 31 -6.43 -3.80 6.42
C VAL A 31 -5.83 -2.88 7.46
N ARG A 32 -6.68 -2.13 8.14
CA ARG A 32 -6.29 -1.23 9.24
C ARG A 32 -7.37 -1.27 10.32
N SER A 33 -6.95 -1.08 11.56
CA SER A 33 -7.85 -1.02 12.70
C SER A 33 -7.38 0.02 13.72
N ASN A 34 -8.31 0.72 14.31
CA ASN A 34 -8.15 1.58 15.49
C ASN A 34 -9.08 1.15 16.62
N ASP A 35 -9.48 -0.12 16.63
CA ASP A 35 -10.24 -0.75 17.70
C ASP A 35 -9.43 -0.82 18.99
N SER A 36 -10.09 -1.18 20.09
CA SER A 36 -9.47 -1.37 21.42
C SER A 36 -8.38 -2.46 21.43
N GLN A 37 -8.47 -3.44 20.53
CA GLN A 37 -7.48 -4.51 20.31
C GLN A 37 -7.08 -4.58 18.83
N PRO A 38 -6.39 -3.56 18.33
CA PRO A 38 -6.26 -3.34 16.90
C PRO A 38 -5.49 -4.44 16.17
N ILE A 39 -4.49 -5.07 16.82
CA ILE A 39 -3.75 -6.20 16.22
C ILE A 39 -4.66 -7.40 16.06
N GLN A 40 -5.42 -7.74 17.09
CA GLN A 40 -6.35 -8.87 17.05
C GLN A 40 -7.41 -8.65 15.99
N ASP A 41 -8.00 -7.45 15.95
CA ASP A 41 -9.01 -7.09 14.97
C ASP A 41 -8.46 -7.19 13.52
N VAL A 42 -7.26 -6.69 13.26
CA VAL A 42 -6.60 -6.83 11.94
C VAL A 42 -6.49 -8.28 11.52
N PHE A 43 -5.99 -9.17 12.39
CA PHE A 43 -5.84 -10.59 12.04
C PHE A 43 -7.18 -11.33 11.98
N THR A 44 -8.17 -10.94 12.77
CA THR A 44 -9.54 -11.47 12.65
C THR A 44 -10.11 -11.14 11.27
N GLN A 45 -10.05 -9.88 10.86
CA GLN A 45 -10.53 -9.46 9.52
C GLN A 45 -9.79 -10.18 8.37
N ILE A 46 -8.47 -10.42 8.50
CA ILE A 46 -7.69 -11.17 7.51
C ILE A 46 -8.19 -12.62 7.43
N ASN A 47 -8.31 -13.30 8.58
CA ASN A 47 -8.74 -14.68 8.65
C ASN A 47 -10.17 -14.86 8.14
N ASP A 48 -11.09 -13.98 8.53
CA ASP A 48 -12.46 -14.00 8.07
C ASP A 48 -12.53 -13.87 6.54
N ARG A 49 -11.75 -12.96 5.97
CA ARG A 49 -11.71 -12.76 4.52
C ARG A 49 -11.13 -13.97 3.78
N ILE A 50 -10.08 -14.59 4.32
CA ILE A 50 -9.51 -15.82 3.75
C ILE A 50 -10.54 -16.96 3.83
N ASN A 51 -11.19 -17.12 4.97
CA ASN A 51 -12.20 -18.17 5.19
C ASN A 51 -13.43 -17.98 4.28
N GLU A 52 -13.91 -16.75 4.10
CA GLU A 52 -14.99 -16.41 3.19
C GLU A 52 -14.66 -16.83 1.75
N GLU A 53 -13.47 -16.49 1.25
CA GLU A 53 -13.04 -16.85 -0.10
C GLU A 53 -12.86 -18.37 -0.25
N MET A 54 -12.28 -19.05 0.76
CA MET A 54 -12.14 -20.50 0.74
C MET A 54 -13.50 -21.23 0.79
N ALA A 55 -14.46 -20.69 1.53
CA ALA A 55 -15.81 -21.25 1.60
C ALA A 55 -16.60 -21.03 0.31
N ALA A 56 -16.40 -19.87 -0.33
CA ALA A 56 -17.02 -19.55 -1.62
C ALA A 56 -16.43 -20.36 -2.79
N HIS A 57 -15.17 -20.78 -2.65
CA HIS A 57 -14.37 -21.42 -3.69
C HIS A 57 -13.64 -22.67 -3.16
N PRO A 58 -14.38 -23.77 -2.85
CA PRO A 58 -13.76 -24.99 -2.33
C PRO A 58 -12.71 -25.60 -3.25
N GLU A 59 -12.77 -25.30 -4.55
CA GLU A 59 -11.80 -25.75 -5.55
C GLU A 59 -10.39 -25.20 -5.33
N TYR A 60 -10.23 -24.17 -4.48
CA TYR A 60 -8.91 -23.60 -4.16
C TYR A 60 -8.16 -24.45 -3.12
N ALA A 61 -8.84 -25.36 -2.40
CA ALA A 61 -8.28 -26.04 -1.23
C ALA A 61 -6.99 -26.85 -1.55
N ASP A 62 -6.93 -27.49 -2.71
CA ASP A 62 -5.83 -28.36 -3.10
C ASP A 62 -4.81 -27.69 -4.05
N ASP A 63 -4.98 -26.40 -4.37
CA ASP A 63 -4.12 -25.67 -5.30
C ASP A 63 -3.53 -24.40 -4.66
N VAL A 64 -2.29 -24.53 -4.14
CA VAL A 64 -1.58 -23.43 -3.49
C VAL A 64 -1.33 -22.25 -4.44
N ALA A 65 -1.06 -22.53 -5.71
CA ALA A 65 -0.82 -21.47 -6.70
C ALA A 65 -2.11 -20.67 -6.97
N LEU A 66 -3.23 -21.36 -7.04
CA LEU A 66 -4.54 -20.75 -7.20
C LEU A 66 -4.96 -19.98 -5.94
N GLN A 67 -4.71 -20.51 -4.75
CA GLN A 67 -4.92 -19.81 -3.48
C GLN A 67 -4.13 -18.49 -3.47
N LYS A 68 -2.83 -18.54 -3.75
CA LYS A 68 -2.00 -17.32 -3.86
C LYS A 68 -2.60 -16.32 -4.83
N LYS A 69 -3.02 -16.78 -6.01
CA LYS A 69 -3.54 -15.92 -7.06
C LYS A 69 -4.86 -15.25 -6.66
N LYS A 70 -5.79 -15.99 -6.08
CA LYS A 70 -7.18 -15.55 -5.87
C LYS A 70 -7.47 -15.02 -4.47
N ILE A 71 -6.90 -15.63 -3.42
CA ILE A 71 -7.26 -15.28 -2.04
C ILE A 71 -6.54 -14.01 -1.60
N PRO A 72 -7.25 -13.01 -1.05
CA PRO A 72 -6.63 -11.82 -0.48
C PRO A 72 -5.65 -12.16 0.65
N TYR A 73 -4.67 -11.31 0.86
CA TYR A 73 -3.64 -11.43 1.90
C TYR A 73 -2.65 -12.60 1.76
N LEU A 74 -2.83 -13.53 0.84
CA LEU A 74 -1.85 -14.57 0.53
C LEU A 74 -0.84 -14.05 -0.50
N GLY A 75 0.13 -13.29 -0.04
CA GLY A 75 1.20 -12.71 -0.87
C GLY A 75 2.58 -13.08 -0.35
N GLU A 76 3.62 -12.54 -0.97
CA GLU A 76 5.02 -12.78 -0.62
C GLU A 76 5.64 -11.65 0.21
N LEU A 77 5.17 -10.42 0.04
CA LEU A 77 5.66 -9.28 0.81
C LEU A 77 4.61 -8.82 1.81
N PHE A 78 5.05 -8.57 3.02
CA PHE A 78 4.18 -8.14 4.11
C PHE A 78 4.71 -6.87 4.77
N LEU A 79 3.84 -5.90 4.97
CA LEU A 79 4.12 -4.67 5.68
C LEU A 79 3.14 -4.54 6.85
N GLY A 80 3.63 -4.67 8.07
CA GLY A 80 2.84 -4.50 9.30
C GLY A 80 3.28 -3.25 10.06
N HIS A 81 2.32 -2.53 10.62
CA HIS A 81 2.57 -1.36 11.45
C HIS A 81 1.66 -1.36 12.67
N VAL A 82 2.22 -0.94 13.82
CA VAL A 82 1.48 -0.66 15.04
C VAL A 82 1.66 0.82 15.36
N ARG A 83 0.54 1.50 15.63
CA ARG A 83 0.51 2.93 15.89
C ARG A 83 0.54 3.21 17.37
N TYR A 84 1.40 4.14 17.78
CA TYR A 84 1.36 4.79 19.06
C TYR A 84 0.91 6.24 18.84
N GLY A 85 -0.30 6.56 19.28
CA GLY A 85 -0.91 7.88 19.09
C GLY A 85 -0.41 8.88 20.10
N THR A 86 0.67 9.56 19.81
CA THR A 86 1.19 10.64 20.66
C THR A 86 0.45 11.94 20.46
N PHE A 87 -0.15 12.16 19.29
CA PHE A 87 -0.89 13.38 18.94
C PHE A 87 -2.05 13.09 17.97
N GLY A 88 -3.15 13.80 18.14
CA GLY A 88 -4.27 13.80 17.21
C GLY A 88 -5.40 12.84 17.55
N LYS A 89 -6.51 12.93 16.81
CA LYS A 89 -7.66 12.05 16.94
C LYS A 89 -7.26 10.61 16.58
N ASN A 90 -7.75 9.63 17.35
CA ASN A 90 -7.62 8.22 17.01
C ASN A 90 -8.53 7.89 15.81
N SER A 91 -8.10 8.34 14.62
CA SER A 91 -8.81 8.15 13.37
C SER A 91 -8.17 7.01 12.58
N ILE A 92 -8.99 6.18 11.95
CA ILE A 92 -8.54 5.14 11.03
C ILE A 92 -7.71 5.72 9.89
N GLU A 93 -7.95 6.99 9.52
CA GLU A 93 -7.18 7.68 8.47
C GLU A 93 -5.71 7.89 8.83
N SER A 94 -5.39 7.89 10.13
CA SER A 94 -4.01 8.03 10.60
C SER A 94 -3.29 6.69 10.85
N VAL A 95 -3.95 5.56 10.61
CA VAL A 95 -3.37 4.22 10.79
C VAL A 95 -2.66 3.77 9.53
N HIS A 96 -1.40 3.38 9.68
CA HIS A 96 -0.58 2.79 8.60
C HIS A 96 -0.92 1.32 8.35
N PRO A 97 -0.56 0.76 7.17
CA PRO A 97 0.12 1.40 6.05
C PRO A 97 -0.81 2.29 5.22
N PHE A 98 -0.23 3.35 4.65
CA PHE A 98 -0.88 4.16 3.63
C PHE A 98 -0.70 3.53 2.25
N LEU A 99 -1.67 3.73 1.37
CA LEU A 99 -1.66 3.23 0.00
C LEU A 99 -1.97 4.38 -0.96
N ARG A 100 -1.02 4.68 -1.81
CA ARG A 100 -1.22 5.47 -3.03
C ARG A 100 -1.52 4.49 -4.14
N GLN A 101 -2.72 4.55 -4.69
CA GLN A 101 -3.20 3.60 -5.70
C GLN A 101 -3.30 4.25 -7.06
N ASN A 102 -2.80 3.55 -8.06
CA ASN A 102 -2.84 3.92 -9.46
C ASN A 102 -3.20 2.68 -10.31
N ASN A 103 -3.76 2.89 -11.51
CA ASN A 103 -4.04 1.79 -12.45
C ASN A 103 -2.76 1.18 -13.04
N TRP A 104 -1.65 1.90 -13.02
CA TRP A 104 -0.35 1.40 -13.42
C TRP A 104 0.32 0.74 -12.20
N MET A 105 0.61 -0.55 -12.31
CA MET A 105 1.15 -1.35 -11.20
C MET A 105 2.43 -0.71 -10.62
N HIS A 106 3.36 -0.29 -11.47
CA HIS A 106 4.63 0.33 -11.09
C HIS A 106 4.52 1.76 -10.51
N ARG A 107 3.31 2.35 -10.46
CA ARG A 107 3.04 3.65 -9.83
C ARG A 107 2.33 3.51 -8.47
N ASN A 108 2.11 2.29 -8.00
CA ASN A 108 1.56 2.07 -6.67
C ASN A 108 2.63 2.16 -5.60
N LEU A 109 2.26 2.73 -4.47
CA LEU A 109 3.15 2.89 -3.33
C LEU A 109 2.43 2.54 -2.04
N ILE A 110 3.04 1.66 -1.25
CA ILE A 110 2.62 1.39 0.13
C ILE A 110 3.69 1.91 1.06
N LEU A 111 3.27 2.72 2.03
CA LEU A 111 4.17 3.36 2.97
C LEU A 111 3.71 3.16 4.41
N ALA A 112 4.65 2.79 5.27
CA ALA A 112 4.48 2.82 6.71
C ALA A 112 5.76 3.33 7.38
N GLY A 113 5.61 4.14 8.40
CA GLY A 113 6.76 4.67 9.13
C GLY A 113 6.33 5.56 10.28
N ASN A 114 7.29 5.88 11.12
CA ASN A 114 7.15 6.88 12.18
C ASN A 114 7.86 8.15 11.71
N PHE A 115 7.09 9.03 11.07
CA PHE A 115 7.60 10.29 10.55
C PHE A 115 7.31 11.42 11.54
N ASN A 116 8.28 12.30 11.71
CA ASN A 116 8.15 13.55 12.47
C ASN A 116 8.95 14.61 11.73
N MET A 117 8.30 15.26 10.77
CA MET A 117 8.95 16.18 9.85
C MET A 117 8.84 17.61 10.37
N THR A 118 9.99 18.29 10.43
CA THR A 118 10.07 19.70 10.84
C THR A 118 9.63 20.66 9.75
N ASN A 119 9.64 20.21 8.48
CA ASN A 119 9.35 21.03 7.30
C ASN A 119 8.13 20.52 6.49
N VAL A 120 7.16 19.87 7.15
CA VAL A 120 5.97 19.32 6.49
C VAL A 120 5.19 20.38 5.72
N GLN A 121 5.09 21.60 6.25
CA GLN A 121 4.39 22.70 5.61
C GLN A 121 5.02 23.12 4.27
N GLU A 122 6.35 23.23 4.23
CA GLU A 122 7.10 23.58 3.02
C GLU A 122 6.92 22.50 1.94
N LEU A 123 7.03 21.23 2.33
CA LEU A 123 6.84 20.11 1.41
C LEU A 123 5.40 20.02 0.93
N PHE A 124 4.44 20.22 1.79
CA PHE A 124 3.02 20.24 1.42
C PHE A 124 2.72 21.39 0.44
N GLN A 125 3.25 22.59 0.70
CA GLN A 125 3.12 23.72 -0.20
C GLN A 125 3.74 23.43 -1.57
N SER A 126 4.91 22.75 -1.61
CA SER A 126 5.55 22.36 -2.87
C SER A 126 4.68 21.38 -3.68
N LEU A 127 3.92 20.51 -3.03
CA LEU A 127 2.96 19.61 -3.72
C LEU A 127 1.82 20.40 -4.36
N ILE A 128 1.29 21.42 -3.65
CA ILE A 128 0.24 22.31 -4.19
C ILE A 128 0.76 23.09 -5.39
N GLU A 129 1.97 23.62 -5.33
CA GLU A 129 2.62 24.35 -6.44
C GLU A 129 2.83 23.47 -7.68
N LEU A 130 3.01 22.15 -7.49
CA LEU A 130 3.04 21.15 -8.56
C LEU A 130 1.62 20.80 -9.09
N GLY A 131 0.56 21.41 -8.57
CA GLY A 131 -0.81 21.16 -8.97
C GLY A 131 -1.49 19.97 -8.30
N GLN A 132 -0.88 19.40 -7.27
CA GLN A 132 -1.48 18.30 -6.51
C GLN A 132 -2.48 18.82 -5.48
N HIS A 133 -3.43 17.96 -5.10
CA HIS A 133 -4.41 18.22 -4.05
C HIS A 133 -4.40 17.11 -2.98
N PRO A 134 -3.37 17.06 -2.10
CA PRO A 134 -3.34 16.09 -1.02
C PRO A 134 -4.55 16.29 -0.09
N LYS A 135 -5.12 15.20 0.40
CA LYS A 135 -6.35 15.23 1.22
C LYS A 135 -6.16 15.95 2.55
N GLU A 136 -4.97 15.86 3.13
CA GLU A 136 -4.64 16.46 4.42
C GLU A 136 -3.15 16.75 4.53
N MET A 137 -2.81 17.71 5.36
CA MET A 137 -1.43 18.03 5.70
C MET A 137 -0.99 17.14 6.88
N ALA A 138 -0.50 15.94 6.56
CA ALA A 138 0.08 15.00 7.53
C ALA A 138 1.44 14.54 7.02
N ASP A 139 2.38 14.28 7.93
CA ASP A 139 3.74 13.88 7.60
C ASP A 139 3.78 12.72 6.60
N THR A 140 3.07 11.65 6.92
CA THR A 140 3.07 10.43 6.09
C THR A 140 2.44 10.65 4.72
N VAL A 141 1.33 11.41 4.65
CA VAL A 141 0.67 11.73 3.38
C VAL A 141 1.59 12.59 2.52
N THR A 142 2.20 13.60 3.11
CA THR A 142 3.13 14.51 2.41
C THR A 142 4.35 13.74 1.86
N VAL A 143 4.95 12.87 2.67
CA VAL A 143 6.06 12.00 2.23
C VAL A 143 5.63 11.08 1.10
N MET A 144 4.49 10.41 1.27
CA MET A 144 3.97 9.46 0.28
C MET A 144 3.71 10.14 -1.07
N GLU A 145 3.06 11.30 -1.07
CA GLU A 145 2.76 12.03 -2.31
C GLU A 145 4.04 12.60 -2.95
N LYS A 146 5.02 13.02 -2.13
CA LYS A 146 6.31 13.49 -2.66
C LYS A 146 7.10 12.35 -3.31
N ILE A 147 7.17 11.18 -2.67
CA ILE A 147 7.79 9.98 -3.27
C ILE A 147 7.02 9.57 -4.53
N GLY A 148 5.69 9.59 -4.46
CA GLY A 148 4.82 9.26 -5.58
C GLY A 148 5.03 10.20 -6.78
N HIS A 149 5.28 11.48 -6.56
CA HIS A 149 5.60 12.44 -7.61
C HIS A 149 6.92 12.05 -8.32
N PHE A 150 7.98 11.80 -7.57
CA PHE A 150 9.25 11.37 -8.16
C PHE A 150 9.13 10.02 -8.89
N LEU A 151 8.33 9.10 -8.37
CA LEU A 151 8.04 7.83 -9.03
C LEU A 151 7.30 8.05 -10.37
N ASP A 152 6.33 8.95 -10.39
CA ASP A 152 5.58 9.28 -11.61
C ASP A 152 6.47 9.92 -12.68
N ASP A 153 7.38 10.82 -12.28
CA ASP A 153 8.33 11.47 -13.17
C ASP A 153 9.31 10.44 -13.74
N ALA A 154 9.94 9.63 -12.88
CA ALA A 154 10.88 8.59 -13.32
C ALA A 154 10.25 7.60 -14.30
N VAL A 155 9.01 7.16 -14.02
CA VAL A 155 8.26 6.28 -14.92
C VAL A 155 7.94 6.96 -16.26
N THR A 156 7.62 8.24 -16.22
CA THR A 156 7.31 9.02 -17.41
C THR A 156 8.56 9.19 -18.29
N ASP A 157 9.71 9.49 -17.70
CA ASP A 157 10.98 9.63 -18.38
C ASP A 157 11.39 8.30 -19.02
N LEU A 158 11.35 7.20 -18.26
CA LEU A 158 11.67 5.87 -18.77
C LEU A 158 10.73 5.46 -19.93
N TYR A 159 9.44 5.77 -19.82
CA TYR A 159 8.49 5.52 -20.91
C TYR A 159 8.87 6.32 -22.18
N GLN A 160 9.27 7.57 -22.02
CA GLN A 160 9.70 8.40 -23.14
C GLN A 160 10.99 7.88 -23.80
N ASP A 161 11.93 7.39 -22.98
CA ASP A 161 13.17 6.78 -23.49
C ASP A 161 12.86 5.51 -24.30
N CYS A 162 12.05 4.59 -23.77
CA CYS A 162 11.60 3.41 -24.51
C CYS A 162 10.92 3.78 -25.85
N LYS A 163 10.12 4.84 -25.84
CA LYS A 163 9.47 5.33 -27.06
C LYS A 163 10.46 5.89 -28.08
N ASN A 164 11.48 6.61 -27.62
CA ASN A 164 12.55 7.15 -28.48
C ASN A 164 13.38 6.03 -29.12
N GLU A 165 13.53 4.89 -28.41
CA GLU A 165 14.17 3.66 -28.92
C GLU A 165 13.28 2.87 -29.88
N GLY A 166 12.05 3.31 -30.09
CA GLY A 166 11.11 2.71 -31.03
C GLY A 166 10.27 1.56 -30.47
N LEU A 167 10.27 1.34 -29.16
CA LEU A 167 9.43 0.34 -28.52
C LEU A 167 7.94 0.73 -28.66
N ASN A 168 7.10 -0.26 -28.90
CA ASN A 168 5.65 -0.06 -28.83
C ASN A 168 5.21 0.04 -27.35
N LYS A 169 3.96 0.47 -27.11
CA LYS A 169 3.43 0.72 -25.76
C LYS A 169 3.47 -0.51 -24.83
N ARG A 170 3.28 -1.71 -25.40
CA ARG A 170 3.27 -2.95 -24.63
C ARG A 170 4.67 -3.32 -24.16
N ASP A 171 5.63 -3.24 -25.07
CA ASP A 171 7.01 -3.58 -24.76
C ASP A 171 7.63 -2.55 -23.80
N ALA A 172 7.35 -1.26 -24.00
CA ALA A 172 7.74 -0.22 -23.06
C ALA A 172 7.17 -0.46 -21.65
N SER A 173 5.90 -0.86 -21.56
CA SER A 173 5.30 -1.18 -20.25
C SER A 173 5.92 -2.41 -19.57
N ALA A 174 6.38 -3.40 -20.35
CA ALA A 174 7.09 -4.55 -19.82
C ALA A 174 8.46 -4.15 -19.25
N VAL A 175 9.23 -3.34 -19.98
CA VAL A 175 10.54 -2.82 -19.51
C VAL A 175 10.40 -1.99 -18.23
N ILE A 176 9.33 -1.19 -18.11
CA ILE A 176 9.10 -0.36 -16.92
C ILE A 176 8.71 -1.22 -15.69
N ALA A 177 8.13 -2.39 -15.92
CA ALA A 177 7.68 -3.28 -14.85
C ALA A 177 8.81 -4.16 -14.27
N GLU A 178 9.94 -4.30 -14.97
CA GLU A 178 11.15 -5.00 -14.50
C GLU A 178 12.00 -4.11 -13.58
#